data_cccd5c0fa149b00e4262fb49bda31072
#
_entry.id   cccd5c0fa149b00e4262fb49bda31072
#
_cell.length_a   1.000
_cell.length_b   1.000
_cell.length_c   1.000
_cell.angle_alpha   90.00
_cell.angle_beta   90.00
_cell.angle_gamma   90.00
#
_symmetry.space_group_name_H-M   'P 1'
#
loop_
_entity.id
_entity.type
_entity.pdbx_description
1 polymer ?
#
loop_
_entity_poly.entity_id
_entity_poly.type
_entity_poly.pdbx_seq_one_letter_code
_entity_poly.pdbx_strand_id
1 'polypeptide(L)'
;KLTYKMRQFMGYIGVPEDTIRKLAIEALREEEGDVKYEKKKFVTFNKKKLPKNTHKLDVWLEKYVGNDLTEPQWKKIDALLKYLESRGIGADWYDFMYSPDKVWDVHQRLLIPFYWRGEVVGFTGRMFEESKGVKYYTDVWPGYVFNMDAQDWTRKFVIVTEGPFDAISVSGVSILGSEINETQKELIDSLGRTVIVVPDRDAPGEKLISQAIEFGWSVAFP
;
A
#
# COMPACT_ATOMS: atom_id res chain seq x y z
N LYS A 1 13.28 32.39 -12.37
CA LYS A 1 14.62 31.87 -12.03
C LYS A 1 15.70 32.43 -12.94
N LEU A 2 16.67 33.11 -12.36
CA LEU A 2 17.79 33.68 -13.18
C LEU A 2 18.70 32.52 -13.60
N THR A 3 18.63 32.13 -14.87
CA THR A 3 19.42 30.99 -15.40
C THR A 3 20.92 31.33 -15.41
N TYR A 4 21.77 30.28 -15.40
CA TYR A 4 23.21 30.41 -15.47
C TYR A 4 23.64 31.26 -16.70
N LYS A 5 23.05 31.04 -17.88
CA LYS A 5 23.32 31.80 -19.10
C LYS A 5 22.98 33.28 -18.96
N MET A 6 21.86 33.59 -18.27
CA MET A 6 21.46 34.96 -18.02
C MET A 6 22.44 35.69 -17.10
N ARG A 7 22.94 35.01 -16.05
CA ARG A 7 23.96 35.60 -15.16
C ARG A 7 25.27 35.86 -15.88
N GLN A 8 25.72 34.93 -16.73
CA GLN A 8 26.90 35.17 -17.58
C GLN A 8 26.73 36.36 -18.54
N PHE A 9 25.56 36.47 -19.19
CA PHE A 9 25.25 37.59 -20.09
C PHE A 9 25.28 38.93 -19.34
N MET A 10 24.67 38.99 -18.14
CA MET A 10 24.68 40.19 -17.31
C MET A 10 26.11 40.59 -16.92
N GLY A 11 26.97 39.65 -16.57
CA GLY A 11 28.39 39.91 -16.32
C GLY A 11 29.14 40.42 -17.58
N TYR A 12 28.83 39.85 -18.75
CA TYR A 12 29.41 40.26 -20.00
C TYR A 12 29.05 41.72 -20.41
N ILE A 13 27.83 42.16 -20.10
CA ILE A 13 27.39 43.55 -20.34
C ILE A 13 27.75 44.51 -19.20
N GLY A 14 28.59 44.08 -18.25
CA GLY A 14 29.16 44.93 -17.21
C GLY A 14 28.29 45.13 -15.96
N VAL A 15 27.25 44.32 -15.74
CA VAL A 15 26.47 44.35 -14.46
C VAL A 15 27.35 43.84 -13.31
N PRO A 16 27.50 44.63 -12.21
CA PRO A 16 28.30 44.21 -11.07
C PRO A 16 27.83 42.86 -10.46
N GLU A 17 28.75 42.03 -10.06
CA GLU A 17 28.47 40.69 -9.54
C GLU A 17 27.52 40.71 -8.34
N ASP A 18 27.67 41.72 -7.45
CA ASP A 18 26.76 41.88 -6.29
C ASP A 18 25.32 42.19 -6.73
N THR A 19 25.15 42.93 -7.83
CA THR A 19 23.82 43.19 -8.39
C THR A 19 23.21 41.92 -8.99
N ILE A 20 24.02 41.12 -9.70
CA ILE A 20 23.59 39.82 -10.25
C ILE A 20 23.17 38.88 -9.13
N ARG A 21 23.91 38.86 -8.03
CA ARG A 21 23.57 38.07 -6.85
C ARG A 21 22.25 38.52 -6.21
N LYS A 22 22.07 39.83 -6.03
CA LYS A 22 20.82 40.38 -5.47
C LYS A 22 19.62 40.01 -6.34
N LEU A 23 19.69 40.19 -7.62
CA LEU A 23 18.64 39.84 -8.58
C LEU A 23 18.36 38.31 -8.59
N ALA A 24 19.39 37.49 -8.43
CA ALA A 24 19.20 36.03 -8.34
C ALA A 24 18.46 35.65 -7.08
N ILE A 25 18.73 36.31 -5.95
CA ILE A 25 18.04 36.05 -4.67
C ILE A 25 16.61 36.59 -4.73
N GLU A 26 16.37 37.75 -5.29
CA GLU A 26 15.04 38.32 -5.50
C GLU A 26 14.18 37.42 -6.40
N ALA A 27 14.70 36.95 -7.54
CA ALA A 27 14.01 36.03 -8.42
C ALA A 27 13.71 34.67 -7.77
N LEU A 28 14.50 34.22 -6.81
CA LEU A 28 14.21 33.02 -5.99
C LEU A 28 13.12 33.31 -4.96
N ARG A 29 13.13 34.49 -4.33
CA ARG A 29 12.10 34.90 -3.37
C ARG A 29 10.74 35.13 -4.01
N GLU A 30 10.69 35.68 -5.22
CA GLU A 30 9.45 35.84 -5.99
C GLU A 30 8.87 34.46 -6.36
N GLU A 31 9.70 33.51 -6.80
CA GLU A 31 9.27 32.13 -7.05
C GLU A 31 8.76 31.45 -5.77
N GLU A 32 9.42 31.66 -4.62
CA GLU A 32 8.98 31.12 -3.31
C GLU A 32 7.72 31.84 -2.78
N GLY A 33 7.51 33.12 -3.11
CA GLY A 33 6.32 33.89 -2.69
C GLY A 33 5.04 33.47 -3.40
N ASP A 34 5.13 33.00 -4.66
CA ASP A 34 3.99 32.51 -5.44
C ASP A 34 3.69 31.02 -5.20
N VAL A 35 4.65 30.26 -4.67
CA VAL A 35 4.38 28.92 -4.20
C VAL A 35 3.72 29.02 -2.83
N LYS A 36 2.39 29.08 -2.80
CA LYS A 36 1.65 28.66 -1.60
C LYS A 36 2.12 27.27 -1.26
N TYR A 37 3.05 27.16 -0.32
CA TYR A 37 3.35 25.89 0.36
C TYR A 37 2.08 25.47 1.06
N GLU A 38 1.20 24.80 0.37
CA GLU A 38 0.21 23.97 1.04
C GLU A 38 1.02 23.02 1.92
N LYS A 39 0.91 23.20 3.23
CA LYS A 39 1.50 22.27 4.19
C LYS A 39 0.96 20.91 3.80
N LYS A 40 1.77 20.07 3.14
CA LYS A 40 1.40 18.69 2.85
C LYS A 40 0.90 18.12 4.17
N LYS A 41 -0.38 17.83 4.26
CA LYS A 41 -0.95 17.15 5.41
C LYS A 41 -0.25 15.79 5.46
N PHE A 42 0.57 15.58 6.48
CA PHE A 42 1.17 14.28 6.70
C PHE A 42 0.04 13.31 6.98
N VAL A 43 -0.17 12.39 6.07
CA VAL A 43 -1.14 11.30 6.29
C VAL A 43 -0.61 10.42 7.41
N THR A 44 -1.43 10.20 8.42
CA THR A 44 -1.15 9.30 9.54
C THR A 44 -2.36 8.44 9.80
N PHE A 45 -2.12 7.18 10.13
CA PHE A 45 -3.17 6.25 10.53
C PHE A 45 -2.95 5.85 11.99
N ASN A 46 -4.01 5.95 12.78
CA ASN A 46 -3.93 5.57 14.20
C ASN A 46 -3.87 4.04 14.34
N LYS A 47 -3.13 3.59 15.34
CA LYS A 47 -3.05 2.18 15.69
C LYS A 47 -4.42 1.58 15.95
N LYS A 48 -4.67 0.40 15.42
CA LYS A 48 -5.84 -0.44 15.71
C LYS A 48 -5.41 -1.73 16.42
N LYS A 49 -6.32 -2.29 17.19
CA LYS A 49 -6.11 -3.58 17.85
C LYS A 49 -6.58 -4.70 16.91
N LEU A 50 -5.78 -5.73 16.80
CA LEU A 50 -6.22 -6.97 16.19
C LEU A 50 -7.28 -7.65 17.07
N PRO A 51 -8.14 -8.50 16.49
CA PRO A 51 -9.07 -9.34 17.25
C PRO A 51 -8.33 -10.16 18.32
N LYS A 52 -9.04 -10.48 19.41
CA LYS A 52 -8.46 -11.30 20.50
C LYS A 52 -8.00 -12.66 19.98
N ASN A 53 -7.06 -13.27 20.69
CA ASN A 53 -6.51 -14.60 20.39
C ASN A 53 -5.98 -14.75 18.95
N THR A 54 -5.61 -13.64 18.30
CA THR A 54 -4.98 -13.65 16.99
C THR A 54 -3.48 -13.84 17.15
N HIS A 55 -2.95 -14.86 16.47
CA HIS A 55 -1.52 -15.18 16.45
C HIS A 55 -1.02 -15.26 15.02
N LYS A 56 0.27 -14.97 14.82
CA LYS A 56 0.93 -15.19 13.52
C LYS A 56 0.80 -16.63 13.08
N LEU A 57 0.76 -16.84 11.78
CA LEU A 57 0.59 -18.18 11.21
C LEU A 57 1.80 -19.09 11.51
N ASP A 58 3.01 -18.53 11.63
CA ASP A 58 4.21 -19.25 12.03
C ASP A 58 4.03 -20.00 13.37
N VAL A 59 3.40 -19.39 14.38
CA VAL A 59 3.08 -20.03 15.67
C VAL A 59 2.17 -21.25 15.51
N TRP A 60 1.23 -21.17 14.56
CA TRP A 60 0.33 -22.30 14.24
C TRP A 60 1.05 -23.38 13.44
N LEU A 61 1.97 -22.98 12.55
CA LEU A 61 2.79 -23.91 11.76
C LEU A 61 3.74 -24.72 12.64
N GLU A 62 4.38 -24.10 13.61
CA GLU A 62 5.21 -24.79 14.59
C GLU A 62 4.42 -25.87 15.32
N LYS A 63 3.22 -25.55 15.81
CA LYS A 63 2.32 -26.51 16.47
C LYS A 63 1.81 -27.61 15.51
N TYR A 64 1.56 -27.25 14.26
CA TYR A 64 1.10 -28.17 13.22
C TYR A 64 2.17 -29.22 12.92
N VAL A 65 3.42 -28.79 12.73
CA VAL A 65 4.58 -29.67 12.47
C VAL A 65 4.91 -30.50 13.72
N GLY A 66 4.81 -29.91 14.93
CA GLY A 66 5.05 -30.56 16.21
C GLY A 66 3.96 -31.53 16.64
N ASN A 67 2.84 -31.67 15.92
CA ASN A 67 1.67 -32.43 16.28
C ASN A 67 1.00 -31.99 17.61
N ASP A 68 1.14 -30.71 17.97
CA ASP A 68 0.63 -30.17 19.24
C ASP A 68 -0.78 -29.55 19.09
N LEU A 69 -1.45 -29.79 17.97
CA LEU A 69 -2.79 -29.30 17.69
C LEU A 69 -3.83 -30.38 18.01
N THR A 70 -4.98 -29.95 18.53
CA THR A 70 -6.16 -30.82 18.57
C THR A 70 -6.65 -31.13 17.15
N GLU A 71 -7.36 -32.24 16.95
CA GLU A 71 -7.87 -32.62 15.62
C GLU A 71 -8.70 -31.51 14.93
N PRO A 72 -9.61 -30.77 15.60
CA PRO A 72 -10.30 -29.65 14.97
C PRO A 72 -9.38 -28.49 14.56
N GLN A 73 -8.37 -28.20 15.38
CA GLN A 73 -7.39 -27.15 15.04
C GLN A 73 -6.53 -27.56 13.85
N TRP A 74 -6.07 -28.81 13.84
CA TRP A 74 -5.30 -29.38 12.74
C TRP A 74 -6.05 -29.25 11.42
N LYS A 75 -7.32 -29.68 11.37
CA LYS A 75 -8.17 -29.56 10.18
C LYS A 75 -8.31 -28.12 9.68
N LYS A 76 -8.38 -27.16 10.60
CA LYS A 76 -8.49 -25.73 10.22
C LYS A 76 -7.20 -25.17 9.66
N ILE A 77 -6.07 -25.49 10.26
CA ILE A 77 -4.76 -25.05 9.74
C ILE A 77 -4.47 -25.71 8.40
N ASP A 78 -4.76 -26.99 8.24
CA ASP A 78 -4.63 -27.69 6.96
C ASP A 78 -5.48 -27.06 5.85
N ALA A 79 -6.74 -26.73 6.13
CA ALA A 79 -7.63 -26.05 5.19
C ALA A 79 -7.11 -24.64 4.82
N LEU A 80 -6.56 -23.91 5.79
CA LEU A 80 -5.97 -22.59 5.58
C LEU A 80 -4.73 -22.68 4.68
N LEU A 81 -3.84 -23.66 4.93
CA LEU A 81 -2.65 -23.87 4.10
C LEU A 81 -3.01 -24.25 2.66
N LYS A 82 -3.96 -25.16 2.49
CA LYS A 82 -4.50 -25.52 1.15
C LYS A 82 -5.11 -24.32 0.43
N TYR A 83 -5.76 -23.44 1.18
CA TYR A 83 -6.28 -22.19 0.60
C TYR A 83 -5.17 -21.28 0.09
N LEU A 84 -4.10 -21.08 0.85
CA LEU A 84 -2.95 -20.30 0.40
C LEU A 84 -2.27 -20.94 -0.81
N GLU A 85 -2.04 -22.25 -0.77
CA GLU A 85 -1.49 -23.02 -1.88
C GLU A 85 -2.32 -22.88 -3.15
N SER A 86 -3.66 -22.98 -3.03
CA SER A 86 -4.57 -22.81 -4.17
C SER A 86 -4.50 -21.43 -4.83
N ARG A 87 -3.94 -20.43 -4.10
CA ARG A 87 -3.67 -19.08 -4.59
C ARG A 87 -2.22 -18.88 -5.06
N GLY A 88 -1.39 -19.90 -4.97
CA GLY A 88 0.03 -19.80 -5.27
C GLY A 88 0.81 -18.89 -4.31
N ILE A 89 0.34 -18.76 -3.05
CA ILE A 89 0.93 -17.87 -2.05
C ILE A 89 1.59 -18.70 -0.95
N GLY A 90 2.87 -18.43 -0.68
CA GLY A 90 3.59 -19.02 0.45
C GLY A 90 3.06 -18.46 1.79
N ALA A 91 2.99 -19.34 2.80
CA ALA A 91 2.56 -18.94 4.14
C ALA A 91 3.53 -17.94 4.82
N ASP A 92 4.76 -17.87 4.32
CA ASP A 92 5.86 -17.00 4.76
C ASP A 92 5.98 -15.68 3.96
N TRP A 93 5.14 -15.49 2.94
CA TRP A 93 5.22 -14.30 2.08
C TRP A 93 4.72 -13.02 2.76
N TYR A 94 3.95 -13.19 3.83
CA TYR A 94 3.40 -12.08 4.61
C TYR A 94 3.14 -12.50 6.06
N ASP A 95 3.01 -11.54 6.97
CA ASP A 95 2.63 -11.76 8.38
C ASP A 95 1.17 -12.21 8.52
N PHE A 96 0.81 -13.32 7.86
CA PHE A 96 -0.53 -13.90 7.98
C PHE A 96 -0.83 -14.28 9.43
N MET A 97 -2.10 -14.14 9.82
CA MET A 97 -2.55 -14.44 11.17
C MET A 97 -3.81 -15.27 11.16
N TYR A 98 -4.04 -15.98 12.27
CA TYR A 98 -5.23 -16.77 12.48
C TYR A 98 -5.67 -16.69 13.94
N SER A 99 -7.00 -16.68 14.17
CA SER A 99 -7.63 -16.82 15.47
C SER A 99 -8.59 -18.04 15.46
N PRO A 100 -8.56 -18.91 16.47
CA PRO A 100 -9.47 -20.04 16.58
C PRO A 100 -10.88 -19.62 17.07
N ASP A 101 -11.06 -18.36 17.44
CA ASP A 101 -12.31 -17.86 18.02
C ASP A 101 -13.46 -17.94 17.00
N LYS A 102 -14.67 -18.20 17.53
CA LYS A 102 -15.90 -18.27 16.73
C LYS A 102 -16.64 -16.92 16.63
N VAL A 103 -15.89 -15.83 16.75
CA VAL A 103 -16.43 -14.48 16.56
C VAL A 103 -16.49 -14.18 15.06
N TRP A 104 -17.56 -13.57 14.60
CA TRP A 104 -17.88 -13.48 13.17
C TRP A 104 -16.80 -12.79 12.31
N ASP A 105 -16.05 -11.86 12.87
CA ASP A 105 -14.97 -11.11 12.21
C ASP A 105 -13.69 -11.94 11.98
N VAL A 106 -13.48 -12.99 12.77
CA VAL A 106 -12.29 -13.88 12.66
C VAL A 106 -12.64 -15.33 12.32
N HIS A 107 -13.89 -15.73 12.53
CA HIS A 107 -14.29 -17.14 12.35
C HIS A 107 -14.02 -17.63 10.93
N GLN A 108 -13.22 -18.70 10.81
CA GLN A 108 -12.81 -19.30 9.53
C GLN A 108 -12.13 -18.32 8.57
N ARG A 109 -11.40 -17.32 9.12
CA ARG A 109 -10.74 -16.29 8.32
C ARG A 109 -9.24 -16.33 8.50
N LEU A 110 -8.53 -16.27 7.38
CA LEU A 110 -7.14 -15.87 7.33
C LEU A 110 -7.09 -14.35 7.49
N LEU A 111 -6.33 -13.87 8.47
CA LEU A 111 -6.19 -12.47 8.76
C LEU A 111 -4.92 -11.92 8.12
N ILE A 112 -5.05 -10.76 7.46
CA ILE A 112 -3.96 -10.01 6.85
C ILE A 112 -3.89 -8.69 7.59
N PRO A 113 -2.93 -8.50 8.52
CA PRO A 113 -2.75 -7.23 9.22
C PRO A 113 -2.27 -6.14 8.26
N PHE A 114 -2.65 -4.91 8.55
CA PHE A 114 -2.25 -3.72 7.81
C PHE A 114 -1.29 -2.90 8.63
N TYR A 115 -0.12 -2.60 8.08
CA TYR A 115 0.94 -1.88 8.75
C TYR A 115 1.10 -0.47 8.20
N TRP A 116 1.39 0.46 9.09
CA TRP A 116 1.82 1.80 8.77
C TRP A 116 2.92 2.22 9.73
N ARG A 117 4.12 2.45 9.21
CA ARG A 117 5.32 2.75 10.00
C ARG A 117 5.59 1.72 11.09
N GLY A 118 5.40 0.45 10.76
CA GLY A 118 5.62 -0.68 11.66
C GLY A 118 4.49 -0.93 12.67
N GLU A 119 3.45 -0.10 12.72
CA GLU A 119 2.31 -0.26 13.63
C GLU A 119 1.09 -0.84 12.91
N VAL A 120 0.34 -1.72 13.58
CA VAL A 120 -0.91 -2.24 13.04
C VAL A 120 -1.97 -1.14 13.04
N VAL A 121 -2.53 -0.85 11.87
CA VAL A 121 -3.54 0.20 11.66
C VAL A 121 -4.86 -0.34 11.13
N GLY A 122 -4.96 -1.65 10.92
CA GLY A 122 -6.15 -2.33 10.46
C GLY A 122 -5.86 -3.79 10.11
N PHE A 123 -6.86 -4.46 9.56
CA PHE A 123 -6.72 -5.81 9.03
C PHE A 123 -7.85 -6.13 8.07
N THR A 124 -7.66 -7.16 7.26
CA THR A 124 -8.75 -7.83 6.57
C THR A 124 -8.74 -9.31 6.91
N GLY A 125 -9.92 -9.89 7.04
CA GLY A 125 -10.14 -11.31 7.26
C GLY A 125 -10.79 -11.95 6.04
N ARG A 126 -10.09 -12.86 5.37
CA ARG A 126 -10.59 -13.61 4.22
C ARG A 126 -11.07 -15.00 4.64
N MET A 127 -12.31 -15.36 4.34
CA MET A 127 -12.77 -16.74 4.50
C MET A 127 -11.96 -17.67 3.62
N PHE A 128 -11.42 -18.74 4.23
CA PHE A 128 -10.63 -19.76 3.53
C PHE A 128 -11.42 -21.06 3.31
N GLU A 129 -12.62 -21.17 3.84
CA GLU A 129 -13.55 -22.26 3.57
C GLU A 129 -14.82 -21.72 2.92
N GLU A 130 -15.49 -22.53 2.11
CA GLU A 130 -16.77 -22.18 1.52
C GLU A 130 -17.83 -21.97 2.61
N SER A 131 -18.47 -20.83 2.59
CA SER A 131 -19.53 -20.46 3.52
C SER A 131 -20.52 -19.53 2.83
N LYS A 132 -21.76 -19.53 3.32
CA LYS A 132 -22.80 -18.58 2.89
C LYS A 132 -22.56 -17.13 3.39
N GLY A 133 -21.49 -16.93 4.16
CA GLY A 133 -21.15 -15.63 4.74
C GLY A 133 -20.39 -14.70 3.79
N VAL A 134 -20.16 -13.48 4.27
CA VAL A 134 -19.38 -12.45 3.55
C VAL A 134 -17.92 -12.93 3.42
N LYS A 135 -17.41 -12.95 2.20
CA LYS A 135 -16.05 -13.43 1.89
C LYS A 135 -14.95 -12.65 2.62
N TYR A 136 -15.09 -11.32 2.72
CA TYR A 136 -14.13 -10.44 3.37
C TYR A 136 -14.79 -9.68 4.53
N TYR A 137 -14.05 -9.54 5.60
CA TYR A 137 -14.29 -8.55 6.65
C TYR A 137 -13.07 -7.65 6.74
N THR A 138 -13.27 -6.34 6.60
CA THR A 138 -12.16 -5.38 6.58
C THR A 138 -12.41 -4.26 7.58
N ASP A 139 -11.44 -4.03 8.46
CA ASP A 139 -11.39 -2.90 9.38
C ASP A 139 -10.14 -2.06 9.06
N VAL A 140 -10.34 -0.97 8.33
CA VAL A 140 -9.26 -0.11 7.83
C VAL A 140 -9.66 1.37 7.89
N TRP A 141 -8.67 2.23 8.02
CA TRP A 141 -8.86 3.67 7.90
C TRP A 141 -9.08 4.08 6.44
N PRO A 142 -10.00 5.05 6.18
CA PRO A 142 -10.16 5.61 4.85
C PRO A 142 -8.83 6.15 4.30
N GLY A 143 -8.57 5.93 3.03
CA GLY A 143 -7.36 6.42 2.36
C GLY A 143 -6.09 5.59 2.61
N TYR A 144 -6.18 4.49 3.36
CA TYR A 144 -5.05 3.59 3.57
C TYR A 144 -4.67 2.87 2.26
N VAL A 145 -3.38 2.71 2.04
CA VAL A 145 -2.80 1.89 0.97
C VAL A 145 -2.04 0.74 1.61
N PHE A 146 -2.41 -0.47 1.26
CA PHE A 146 -1.80 -1.68 1.80
C PHE A 146 -0.37 -1.85 1.29
N ASN A 147 0.49 -2.38 2.16
CA ASN A 147 1.87 -2.79 1.87
C ASN A 147 2.83 -1.65 1.49
N MET A 148 2.53 -0.41 1.88
CA MET A 148 3.42 0.74 1.67
C MET A 148 4.76 0.60 2.40
N ASP A 149 4.73 0.05 3.64
CA ASP A 149 5.93 -0.10 4.48
C ASP A 149 6.95 -1.12 3.92
N ALA A 150 6.47 -2.08 3.13
CA ALA A 150 7.31 -3.15 2.57
C ALA A 150 7.85 -2.83 1.17
N GLN A 151 7.69 -1.59 0.68
CA GLN A 151 8.14 -1.24 -0.65
C GLN A 151 9.66 -1.10 -0.73
N ASP A 152 10.27 -1.93 -1.57
CA ASP A 152 11.72 -1.91 -1.84
C ASP A 152 12.14 -0.63 -2.58
N TRP A 153 12.96 0.20 -1.95
CA TRP A 153 13.45 1.47 -2.48
C TRP A 153 14.30 1.36 -3.75
N THR A 154 14.78 0.18 -4.07
CA THR A 154 15.58 -0.06 -5.29
C THR A 154 14.74 -0.20 -6.54
N ARG A 155 13.45 -0.48 -6.41
CA ARG A 155 12.54 -0.65 -7.55
C ARG A 155 12.19 0.70 -8.19
N LYS A 156 12.25 0.75 -9.50
CA LYS A 156 11.88 1.93 -10.31
C LYS A 156 10.37 2.08 -10.52
N PHE A 157 9.60 1.05 -10.22
CA PHE A 157 8.14 1.02 -10.39
C PHE A 157 7.46 0.48 -9.13
N VAL A 158 6.18 0.77 -9.00
CA VAL A 158 5.27 0.19 -8.01
C VAL A 158 4.06 -0.39 -8.74
N ILE A 159 3.68 -1.62 -8.38
CA ILE A 159 2.47 -2.27 -8.90
C ILE A 159 1.34 -1.97 -7.93
N VAL A 160 0.21 -1.50 -8.46
CA VAL A 160 -1.01 -1.21 -7.71
C VAL A 160 -2.08 -2.22 -8.10
N THR A 161 -2.64 -2.92 -7.12
CA THR A 161 -3.70 -3.92 -7.28
C THR A 161 -4.93 -3.57 -6.47
N GLU A 162 -6.05 -4.25 -6.71
CA GLU A 162 -7.28 -4.07 -5.95
C GLU A 162 -7.21 -4.78 -4.59
N GLY A 163 -6.74 -6.00 -4.57
CA GLY A 163 -6.73 -6.88 -3.41
C GLY A 163 -5.38 -7.06 -2.74
N PRO A 164 -5.36 -7.36 -1.42
CA PRO A 164 -4.09 -7.54 -0.69
C PRO A 164 -3.33 -8.80 -1.12
N PHE A 165 -4.01 -9.88 -1.56
CA PHE A 165 -3.34 -11.08 -2.03
C PHE A 165 -2.54 -10.83 -3.31
N ASP A 166 -3.11 -10.08 -4.23
CA ASP A 166 -2.45 -9.75 -5.50
C ASP A 166 -1.25 -8.83 -5.23
N ALA A 167 -1.40 -7.86 -4.30
CA ALA A 167 -0.28 -7.03 -3.85
C ALA A 167 0.85 -7.85 -3.21
N ILE A 168 0.53 -8.84 -2.38
CA ILE A 168 1.54 -9.75 -1.79
C ILE A 168 2.26 -10.51 -2.89
N SER A 169 1.54 -11.10 -3.84
CA SER A 169 2.10 -11.92 -4.92
C SER A 169 3.10 -11.17 -5.81
N VAL A 170 2.88 -9.88 -6.02
CA VAL A 170 3.76 -9.05 -6.88
C VAL A 170 4.68 -8.12 -6.08
N SER A 171 4.67 -8.22 -4.74
CA SER A 171 5.35 -7.28 -3.83
C SER A 171 4.98 -5.81 -4.15
N GLY A 172 3.73 -5.58 -4.51
CA GLY A 172 3.14 -4.30 -4.83
C GLY A 172 2.38 -3.71 -3.65
N VAL A 173 1.50 -2.75 -3.96
CA VAL A 173 0.56 -2.12 -3.02
C VAL A 173 -0.88 -2.40 -3.44
N SER A 174 -1.83 -2.31 -2.50
CA SER A 174 -3.25 -2.43 -2.82
C SER A 174 -4.06 -1.28 -2.25
N ILE A 175 -5.07 -0.88 -3.02
CA ILE A 175 -6.03 0.16 -2.63
C ILE A 175 -7.20 -0.39 -1.80
N LEU A 176 -7.30 -1.71 -1.65
CA LEU A 176 -8.35 -2.42 -0.92
C LEU A 176 -9.77 -2.12 -1.43
N GLY A 177 -9.90 -1.94 -2.72
CA GLY A 177 -11.14 -1.61 -3.41
C GLY A 177 -10.91 -1.40 -4.90
N SER A 178 -11.92 -0.88 -5.60
CA SER A 178 -11.90 -0.65 -7.05
C SER A 178 -11.80 0.82 -7.45
N GLU A 179 -11.68 1.73 -6.49
CA GLU A 179 -11.55 3.17 -6.74
C GLU A 179 -10.45 3.76 -5.85
N ILE A 180 -9.64 4.63 -6.43
CA ILE A 180 -8.56 5.34 -5.75
C ILE A 180 -9.10 6.69 -5.30
N ASN A 181 -9.01 6.98 -4.01
CA ASN A 181 -9.28 8.32 -3.49
C ASN A 181 -8.01 9.20 -3.51
N GLU A 182 -8.19 10.50 -3.31
CA GLU A 182 -7.12 11.49 -3.37
C GLU A 182 -5.96 11.17 -2.41
N THR A 183 -6.28 10.76 -1.17
CA THR A 183 -5.27 10.38 -0.18
C THR A 183 -4.44 9.17 -0.63
N GLN A 184 -5.09 8.16 -1.22
CA GLN A 184 -4.39 6.99 -1.75
C GLN A 184 -3.50 7.36 -2.94
N LYS A 185 -4.02 8.22 -3.84
CA LYS A 185 -3.22 8.74 -4.96
C LYS A 185 -1.97 9.46 -4.47
N GLU A 186 -2.11 10.39 -3.53
CA GLU A 186 -0.98 11.13 -2.94
C GLU A 186 0.05 10.20 -2.28
N LEU A 187 -0.41 9.17 -1.56
CA LEU A 187 0.46 8.17 -0.94
C LEU A 187 1.24 7.37 -1.98
N ILE A 188 0.59 6.89 -3.03
CA ILE A 188 1.23 6.12 -4.10
C ILE A 188 2.23 7.01 -4.86
N ASP A 189 1.84 8.23 -5.23
CA ASP A 189 2.72 9.19 -5.90
C ASP A 189 3.94 9.57 -5.04
N SER A 190 3.79 9.58 -3.71
CA SER A 190 4.88 9.88 -2.78
C SER A 190 6.04 8.89 -2.83
N LEU A 191 5.81 7.70 -3.39
CA LEU A 191 6.88 6.72 -3.65
C LEU A 191 7.86 7.20 -4.73
N GLY A 192 7.48 8.17 -5.56
CA GLY A 192 8.35 8.75 -6.59
C GLY A 192 8.75 7.76 -7.69
N ARG A 193 7.89 6.80 -8.02
CA ARG A 193 8.15 5.70 -8.97
C ARG A 193 7.17 5.70 -10.12
N THR A 194 7.50 4.98 -11.19
CA THR A 194 6.52 4.67 -12.22
C THR A 194 5.43 3.78 -11.63
N VAL A 195 4.18 4.26 -11.66
CA VAL A 195 3.03 3.53 -11.16
C VAL A 195 2.45 2.66 -12.27
N ILE A 196 2.24 1.38 -11.99
CA ILE A 196 1.64 0.40 -12.91
C ILE A 196 0.43 -0.21 -12.21
N VAL A 197 -0.75 0.09 -12.69
CA VAL A 197 -2.01 -0.47 -12.18
C VAL A 197 -2.28 -1.80 -12.87
N VAL A 198 -2.60 -2.82 -12.08
CA VAL A 198 -3.03 -4.15 -12.55
C VAL A 198 -4.43 -4.40 -12.01
N PRO A 199 -5.48 -4.05 -12.78
CA PRO A 199 -6.87 -4.18 -12.35
C PRO A 199 -7.36 -5.62 -12.48
N ASP A 200 -8.40 -5.96 -11.73
CA ASP A 200 -9.17 -7.18 -11.96
C ASP A 200 -9.92 -7.11 -13.31
N ARG A 201 -10.18 -8.28 -13.91
CA ARG A 201 -10.87 -8.36 -15.21
C ARG A 201 -12.38 -8.36 -15.05
N ASP A 202 -12.91 -7.36 -14.39
CA ASP A 202 -14.34 -7.18 -14.14
C ASP A 202 -14.78 -5.72 -14.30
N ALA A 203 -16.08 -5.44 -14.17
CA ALA A 203 -16.62 -4.10 -14.34
C ALA A 203 -16.08 -3.06 -13.32
N PRO A 204 -15.82 -3.39 -12.02
CA PRO A 204 -15.11 -2.52 -11.11
C PRO A 204 -13.70 -2.15 -11.59
N GLY A 205 -12.95 -3.07 -12.18
CA GLY A 205 -11.61 -2.84 -12.71
C GLY A 205 -11.57 -1.79 -13.84
N GLU A 206 -12.65 -1.63 -14.61
CA GLU A 206 -12.75 -0.58 -15.65
C GLU A 206 -12.67 0.84 -15.07
N LYS A 207 -13.20 1.05 -13.85
CA LYS A 207 -13.09 2.33 -13.16
C LYS A 207 -11.65 2.63 -12.76
N LEU A 208 -10.96 1.61 -12.25
CA LEU A 208 -9.56 1.72 -11.86
C LEU A 208 -8.66 2.04 -13.06
N ILE A 209 -8.94 1.44 -14.23
CA ILE A 209 -8.27 1.77 -15.49
C ILE A 209 -8.48 3.25 -15.84
N SER A 210 -9.72 3.72 -15.79
CA SER A 210 -10.06 5.11 -16.12
C SER A 210 -9.32 6.10 -15.22
N GLN A 211 -9.29 5.83 -13.91
CA GLN A 211 -8.55 6.66 -12.96
C GLN A 211 -7.03 6.61 -13.20
N ALA A 212 -6.46 5.44 -13.51
CA ALA A 212 -5.05 5.31 -13.83
C ALA A 212 -4.65 6.18 -15.02
N ILE A 213 -5.47 6.18 -16.09
CA ILE A 213 -5.25 7.02 -17.28
C ILE A 213 -5.33 8.51 -16.90
N GLU A 214 -6.32 8.92 -16.12
CA GLU A 214 -6.48 10.31 -15.65
C GLU A 214 -5.27 10.79 -14.84
N PHE A 215 -4.69 9.90 -14.00
CA PHE A 215 -3.53 10.21 -13.17
C PHE A 215 -2.20 10.15 -13.96
N GLY A 216 -2.22 9.72 -15.22
CA GLY A 216 -1.02 9.51 -16.03
C GLY A 216 -0.22 8.28 -15.62
N TRP A 217 -0.85 7.32 -14.97
CA TRP A 217 -0.25 6.03 -14.59
C TRP A 217 -0.34 5.00 -15.70
N SER A 218 0.54 4.03 -15.69
CA SER A 218 0.51 2.91 -16.64
C SER A 218 -0.51 1.85 -16.20
N VAL A 219 -1.06 1.10 -17.15
CA VAL A 219 -1.94 -0.04 -16.91
C VAL A 219 -1.32 -1.28 -17.53
N ALA A 220 -1.37 -2.40 -16.82
CA ALA A 220 -0.96 -3.70 -17.32
C ALA A 220 -2.04 -4.76 -16.99
N PHE A 221 -2.11 -5.79 -17.80
CA PHE A 221 -3.03 -6.92 -17.60
C PHE A 221 -2.23 -8.20 -17.44
N PRO A 222 -2.56 -9.07 -16.44
CA PRO A 222 -1.92 -10.37 -16.25
C PRO A 222 -2.30 -11.37 -17.31
#